data_6deed07a427e1883095e59749f13dc27
#
_entry.id   6deed07a427e1883095e59749f13dc27
#
_cell.length_a   1.000
_cell.length_b   1.000
_cell.length_c   1.000
_cell.angle_alpha   90.00
_cell.angle_beta   90.00
_cell.angle_gamma   90.00
#
_symmetry.space_group_name_H-M   'P 1'
#
loop_
_entity.id
_entity.type
_entity.pdbx_description
1 polymer ?
#
loop_
_entity_poly.entity_id
_entity_poly.type
_entity_poly.pdbx_seq_one_letter_code
_entity_poly.pdbx_strand_id
1 'polypeptide(L)'
;MKPSGAFKRKCAAALQPCAQCFEEVLLGGVAFSVAKLDMLLAYVCHEIPAYKDAVLRANRLSFLWYCDEATGGNVLATSQSKKATLWYVAVYECGHFNSPSVWLPFCCIPPMDLSVLPGGFSAVTECLARRFEGWRRQGLSLCGKHFPIELKALIGDYDAICGVYSAVGATGVKPCLLCQNCVSKHQRDNLIHHHYFKPVTCFDFSLFQEYDFAELCETYDGFLQQFPRMTQTAQKEAQRLLGYTVDPRSLMASSTARQEFPLQKVLLDSMHIYFSNGIASRELLLMQAHWERCSGQTLEALLAAVLSDAWSCQNKRFRSPSALKKLFHPTFWQGSCYKGEATSVWFLLPLLGYYAALSPDGCGPELRAFEALLWVVRELKAFRRGCGSSERLAKAQAEHLSLFHASYGSEHVVPKHHLALHLPSLYQKLCYCDCFASEARHREYKQNLCDDLEGMLTEGTGKFSRAMMQRLLNRCVEKAPDCWDVALEGQTWSKEVLREV
;
A
#
# COMPACT_ATOMS: atom_id res chain seq x y z
N MET A 1 -2.41 -16.44 31.29
CA MET A 1 -2.53 -17.93 31.45
C MET A 1 -1.74 -18.58 30.32
N LYS A 2 -0.82 -19.49 30.62
CA LYS A 2 -0.12 -20.26 29.56
C LYS A 2 -1.13 -21.26 28.95
N PRO A 3 -1.25 -21.36 27.62
CA PRO A 3 -2.18 -22.29 26.99
C PRO A 3 -1.87 -23.73 27.40
N SER A 4 -2.93 -24.51 27.63
CA SER A 4 -2.80 -25.92 28.01
C SER A 4 -2.12 -26.73 26.91
N GLY A 5 -1.38 -27.79 27.27
CA GLY A 5 -0.72 -28.67 26.30
C GLY A 5 -1.66 -29.36 25.31
N ALA A 6 -2.97 -29.45 25.63
CA ALA A 6 -4.01 -29.94 24.74
C ALA A 6 -4.39 -28.90 23.66
N PHE A 7 -4.42 -27.61 24.02
CA PHE A 7 -4.65 -26.51 23.08
C PHE A 7 -3.48 -26.40 22.10
N LYS A 8 -2.22 -26.49 22.59
CA LYS A 8 -1.03 -26.49 21.73
C LYS A 8 -1.04 -27.65 20.72
N ARG A 9 -1.50 -28.85 21.13
CA ARG A 9 -1.63 -30.01 20.24
C ARG A 9 -2.76 -29.87 19.20
N LYS A 10 -3.91 -29.27 19.57
CA LYS A 10 -4.99 -28.96 18.63
C LYS A 10 -4.55 -27.94 17.56
N CYS A 11 -3.84 -26.88 17.97
CA CYS A 11 -3.30 -25.91 17.03
C CYS A 11 -2.25 -26.52 16.11
N ALA A 12 -1.37 -27.39 16.62
CA ALA A 12 -0.36 -28.08 15.81
C ALA A 12 -0.99 -29.02 14.77
N ALA A 13 -2.05 -29.77 15.13
CA ALA A 13 -2.76 -30.65 14.22
C ALA A 13 -3.51 -29.88 13.12
N ALA A 14 -4.10 -28.72 13.44
CA ALA A 14 -4.80 -27.88 12.46
C ALA A 14 -3.85 -27.18 11.46
N LEU A 15 -2.55 -27.06 11.79
CA LEU A 15 -1.55 -26.42 10.94
C LEU A 15 -0.87 -27.37 9.93
N GLN A 16 -1.03 -28.69 10.11
CA GLN A 16 -0.33 -29.67 9.26
C GLN A 16 -0.72 -29.65 7.77
N PRO A 17 -2.00 -29.48 7.35
CA PRO A 17 -2.36 -29.57 5.93
C PRO A 17 -1.69 -28.52 5.06
N CYS A 18 -1.49 -27.29 5.55
CA CYS A 18 -0.86 -26.21 4.78
C CYS A 18 0.65 -26.07 5.00
N ALA A 19 1.25 -26.92 5.86
CA ALA A 19 2.69 -26.82 6.18
C ALA A 19 3.59 -27.00 4.96
N GLN A 20 3.20 -27.88 4.03
CA GLN A 20 3.94 -28.16 2.80
C GLN A 20 3.94 -27.00 1.79
N CYS A 21 3.02 -26.04 1.93
CA CYS A 21 2.95 -24.86 1.09
C CYS A 21 4.13 -23.91 1.29
N PHE A 22 4.89 -24.08 2.35
CA PHE A 22 5.99 -23.16 2.72
C PHE A 22 7.31 -23.89 2.83
N GLU A 23 8.37 -23.23 2.38
CA GLU A 23 9.75 -23.67 2.55
C GLU A 23 10.55 -22.62 3.29
N GLU A 24 11.63 -23.06 3.93
CA GLU A 24 12.60 -22.17 4.56
C GLU A 24 13.65 -21.74 3.53
N VAL A 25 13.95 -20.45 3.51
CA VAL A 25 14.97 -19.84 2.66
C VAL A 25 16.03 -19.23 3.56
N LEU A 26 17.27 -19.45 3.24
CA LEU A 26 18.42 -18.84 3.91
C LEU A 26 19.02 -17.79 2.97
N LEU A 27 19.04 -16.53 3.41
CA LEU A 27 19.63 -15.40 2.69
C LEU A 27 20.50 -14.60 3.62
N GLY A 28 21.79 -14.45 3.33
CA GLY A 28 22.73 -13.69 4.16
C GLY A 28 22.81 -14.13 5.61
N GLY A 29 22.56 -15.41 5.91
CA GLY A 29 22.52 -15.96 7.26
C GLY A 29 21.15 -15.84 7.96
N VAL A 30 20.16 -15.21 7.33
CA VAL A 30 18.80 -15.03 7.86
C VAL A 30 17.88 -16.09 7.27
N ALA A 31 17.17 -16.85 8.12
CA ALA A 31 16.21 -17.86 7.72
C ALA A 31 14.77 -17.28 7.80
N PHE A 32 14.03 -17.39 6.70
CA PHE A 32 12.63 -16.97 6.63
C PHE A 32 11.81 -17.91 5.74
N SER A 33 10.49 -17.84 5.83
CA SER A 33 9.60 -18.72 5.09
C SER A 33 9.03 -18.06 3.85
N VAL A 34 9.05 -18.78 2.74
CA VAL A 34 8.48 -18.39 1.45
C VAL A 34 7.49 -19.46 0.99
N ALA A 35 6.38 -19.06 0.39
CA ALA A 35 5.43 -19.99 -0.20
C ALA A 35 6.00 -20.60 -1.49
N LYS A 36 5.75 -21.89 -1.67
CA LYS A 36 5.84 -22.56 -2.96
C LYS A 36 4.55 -22.28 -3.70
N LEU A 37 4.63 -21.47 -4.75
CA LEU A 37 3.45 -20.88 -5.39
C LEU A 37 2.48 -21.93 -5.95
N ASP A 38 3.00 -23.00 -6.53
CA ASP A 38 2.25 -24.15 -7.02
C ASP A 38 1.47 -24.86 -5.91
N MET A 39 2.15 -25.15 -4.79
CA MET A 39 1.57 -25.81 -3.62
C MET A 39 0.54 -24.91 -2.92
N LEU A 40 0.86 -23.62 -2.80
CA LEU A 40 -0.03 -22.62 -2.20
C LEU A 40 -1.35 -22.54 -2.99
N LEU A 41 -1.27 -22.39 -4.32
CA LEU A 41 -2.46 -22.28 -5.16
C LEU A 41 -3.21 -23.59 -5.25
N ALA A 42 -2.52 -24.74 -5.32
CA ALA A 42 -3.16 -26.06 -5.29
C ALA A 42 -3.97 -26.26 -4.00
N TYR A 43 -3.38 -25.88 -2.85
CA TYR A 43 -4.07 -25.94 -1.56
C TYR A 43 -5.32 -25.05 -1.54
N VAL A 44 -5.19 -23.77 -1.96
CA VAL A 44 -6.33 -22.84 -1.98
C VAL A 44 -7.42 -23.30 -2.96
N CYS A 45 -7.07 -23.84 -4.13
CA CYS A 45 -8.01 -24.42 -5.07
C CYS A 45 -8.74 -25.66 -4.50
N HIS A 46 -8.07 -26.42 -3.64
CA HIS A 46 -8.68 -27.56 -2.95
C HIS A 46 -9.71 -27.11 -1.90
N GLU A 47 -9.32 -26.14 -1.08
CA GLU A 47 -10.13 -25.66 0.06
C GLU A 47 -11.29 -24.73 -0.37
N ILE A 48 -11.14 -23.99 -1.49
CA ILE A 48 -12.09 -22.97 -1.95
C ILE A 48 -12.54 -23.29 -3.38
N PRO A 49 -13.66 -24.01 -3.58
CA PRO A 49 -14.15 -24.37 -4.91
C PRO A 49 -14.36 -23.17 -5.84
N ALA A 50 -14.90 -22.06 -5.35
CA ALA A 50 -15.13 -20.86 -6.14
C ALA A 50 -13.81 -20.21 -6.63
N TYR A 51 -12.75 -20.27 -5.82
CA TYR A 51 -11.41 -19.85 -6.24
C TYR A 51 -10.86 -20.74 -7.36
N LYS A 52 -11.00 -22.08 -7.19
CA LYS A 52 -10.64 -23.06 -8.21
C LYS A 52 -11.34 -22.78 -9.54
N ASP A 53 -12.65 -22.53 -9.51
CA ASP A 53 -13.43 -22.24 -10.71
C ASP A 53 -12.97 -20.94 -11.39
N ALA A 54 -12.62 -19.90 -10.64
CA ALA A 54 -12.09 -18.68 -11.17
C ALA A 54 -10.71 -18.91 -11.84
N VAL A 55 -9.80 -19.64 -11.19
CA VAL A 55 -8.51 -20.03 -11.74
C VAL A 55 -8.68 -20.84 -13.02
N LEU A 56 -9.56 -21.84 -13.04
CA LEU A 56 -9.74 -22.71 -14.21
C LEU A 56 -10.34 -22.01 -15.43
N ARG A 57 -11.10 -20.92 -15.24
CA ARG A 57 -11.58 -20.08 -16.34
C ARG A 57 -10.49 -19.23 -16.98
N ALA A 58 -9.39 -18.96 -16.27
CA ALA A 58 -8.30 -18.17 -16.79
C ALA A 58 -7.48 -18.91 -17.86
N ASN A 59 -6.91 -18.17 -18.81
CA ASN A 59 -5.94 -18.70 -19.78
C ASN A 59 -4.49 -18.51 -19.34
N ARG A 60 -4.25 -17.57 -18.43
CA ARG A 60 -2.99 -17.28 -17.76
C ARG A 60 -3.28 -16.88 -16.32
N LEU A 61 -2.28 -16.84 -15.47
CA LEU A 61 -2.39 -16.32 -14.12
C LEU A 61 -1.49 -15.09 -13.97
N SER A 62 -2.11 -13.94 -13.77
CA SER A 62 -1.42 -12.67 -13.56
C SER A 62 -1.41 -12.36 -12.06
N PHE A 63 -0.23 -12.12 -11.50
CA PHE A 63 -0.05 -11.94 -10.05
C PHE A 63 0.01 -10.49 -9.66
N LEU A 64 -0.80 -10.13 -8.67
CA LEU A 64 -0.62 -8.92 -7.88
C LEU A 64 0.25 -9.28 -6.68
N TRP A 65 1.33 -8.53 -6.48
CA TRP A 65 2.21 -8.66 -5.31
C TRP A 65 2.05 -7.45 -4.43
N TYR A 66 1.82 -7.68 -3.16
CA TYR A 66 1.77 -6.65 -2.13
C TYR A 66 2.86 -6.88 -1.11
N CYS A 67 3.55 -5.80 -0.72
CA CYS A 67 4.57 -5.84 0.32
C CYS A 67 4.41 -4.64 1.26
N ASP A 68 4.62 -4.90 2.55
CA ASP A 68 4.58 -3.86 3.57
C ASP A 68 5.15 -4.35 4.91
N GLU A 69 5.42 -3.40 5.81
CA GLU A 69 5.80 -3.66 7.19
C GLU A 69 4.57 -3.72 8.10
N ALA A 70 4.35 -4.85 8.74
CA ALA A 70 3.32 -5.00 9.76
C ALA A 70 3.91 -4.86 11.17
N THR A 71 3.44 -3.89 11.93
CA THR A 71 3.86 -3.69 13.33
C THR A 71 3.01 -4.56 14.25
N GLY A 72 3.63 -5.53 14.93
CA GLY A 72 2.99 -6.31 15.98
C GLY A 72 3.09 -5.57 17.33
N GLY A 73 1.96 -5.25 17.95
CA GLY A 73 1.92 -4.66 19.27
C GLY A 73 1.34 -3.24 19.36
N ASN A 74 1.43 -2.63 20.55
CA ASN A 74 0.94 -1.28 20.77
C ASN A 74 1.78 -0.28 19.97
N VAL A 75 1.15 0.52 19.13
CA VAL A 75 1.80 1.58 18.32
C VAL A 75 2.54 2.61 19.21
N LEU A 76 2.18 2.69 20.48
CA LEU A 76 2.81 3.55 21.48
C LEU A 76 4.06 2.92 22.15
N ALA A 77 4.34 1.64 21.86
CA ALA A 77 5.54 1.02 22.39
C ALA A 77 6.77 1.50 21.61
N THR A 78 7.75 2.03 22.33
CA THR A 78 9.01 2.58 21.79
C THR A 78 9.91 1.54 21.10
N SER A 79 9.65 0.24 21.30
CA SER A 79 10.42 -0.81 20.63
C SER A 79 9.78 -1.22 19.31
N GLN A 80 10.43 -0.89 18.22
CA GLN A 80 10.07 -1.38 16.87
C GLN A 80 10.43 -2.88 16.68
N SER A 81 10.80 -3.58 17.75
CA SER A 81 11.26 -4.97 17.74
C SER A 81 10.23 -6.02 17.32
N LYS A 82 9.00 -5.60 16.99
CA LYS A 82 7.90 -6.49 16.58
C LYS A 82 7.35 -6.19 15.19
N LYS A 83 8.07 -5.43 14.36
CA LYS A 83 7.71 -5.24 12.95
C LYS A 83 8.12 -6.48 12.16
N ALA A 84 7.25 -7.01 11.32
CA ALA A 84 7.61 -7.99 10.32
C ALA A 84 7.38 -7.42 8.92
N THR A 85 8.17 -7.84 7.96
CA THR A 85 7.91 -7.57 6.56
C THR A 85 7.10 -8.71 5.98
N LEU A 86 5.94 -8.39 5.42
CA LEU A 86 5.00 -9.33 4.88
C LEU A 86 4.83 -9.12 3.38
N TRP A 87 4.82 -10.23 2.65
CA TRP A 87 4.50 -10.27 1.24
C TRP A 87 3.26 -11.10 1.04
N TYR A 88 2.34 -10.59 0.24
CA TYR A 88 1.14 -11.28 -0.16
C TYR A 88 1.06 -11.35 -1.68
N VAL A 89 0.38 -12.36 -2.19
CA VAL A 89 0.07 -12.48 -3.61
C VAL A 89 -1.43 -12.67 -3.79
N ALA A 90 -1.95 -12.13 -4.88
CA ALA A 90 -3.32 -12.40 -5.32
C ALA A 90 -3.29 -12.74 -6.81
N VAL A 91 -4.16 -13.63 -7.25
CA VAL A 91 -4.36 -13.93 -8.67
C VAL A 91 -5.36 -12.95 -9.25
N TYR A 92 -4.94 -12.17 -10.23
CA TYR A 92 -5.73 -11.07 -10.81
C TYR A 92 -7.04 -11.54 -11.41
N GLU A 93 -7.03 -12.70 -12.06
CA GLU A 93 -8.20 -13.30 -12.71
C GLU A 93 -9.28 -13.74 -11.71
N CYS A 94 -8.91 -13.90 -10.44
CA CYS A 94 -9.88 -14.20 -9.37
C CYS A 94 -10.69 -12.96 -8.95
N GLY A 95 -10.20 -11.76 -9.20
CA GLY A 95 -10.88 -10.52 -8.77
C GLY A 95 -10.93 -10.34 -7.25
N HIS A 96 -11.89 -9.53 -6.78
CA HIS A 96 -12.21 -9.33 -5.34
C HIS A 96 -11.06 -8.79 -4.48
N PHE A 97 -10.18 -7.96 -5.04
CA PHE A 97 -8.99 -7.42 -4.34
C PHE A 97 -9.33 -6.57 -3.11
N ASN A 98 -10.59 -6.13 -2.99
CA ASN A 98 -11.10 -5.44 -1.80
C ASN A 98 -11.35 -6.39 -0.61
N SER A 99 -11.25 -7.70 -0.82
CA SER A 99 -11.36 -8.70 0.24
C SER A 99 -9.99 -9.14 0.74
N PRO A 100 -9.75 -9.15 2.06
CA PRO A 100 -8.51 -9.68 2.61
C PRO A 100 -8.24 -11.15 2.26
N SER A 101 -9.28 -11.96 2.03
CA SER A 101 -9.16 -13.42 1.83
C SER A 101 -8.52 -13.82 0.50
N VAL A 102 -8.48 -12.92 -0.50
CA VAL A 102 -7.80 -13.22 -1.78
C VAL A 102 -6.30 -12.94 -1.74
N TRP A 103 -5.81 -12.23 -0.71
CA TRP A 103 -4.41 -11.93 -0.51
C TRP A 103 -3.74 -13.06 0.27
N LEU A 104 -3.12 -13.97 -0.48
CA LEU A 104 -2.47 -15.16 0.07
C LEU A 104 -1.10 -14.80 0.64
N PRO A 105 -0.74 -15.30 1.83
CA PRO A 105 0.57 -15.03 2.42
C PRO A 105 1.67 -15.69 1.57
N PHE A 106 2.67 -14.91 1.18
CA PHE A 106 3.73 -15.36 0.28
C PHE A 106 5.11 -15.41 0.94
N CYS A 107 5.44 -14.39 1.75
CA CYS A 107 6.69 -14.36 2.50
C CYS A 107 6.48 -13.59 3.81
N CYS A 108 7.15 -14.03 4.87
CA CYS A 108 7.17 -13.35 6.16
C CYS A 108 8.59 -13.31 6.71
N ILE A 109 9.11 -12.11 6.94
CA ILE A 109 10.42 -11.88 7.51
C ILE A 109 10.23 -11.20 8.85
N PRO A 110 10.75 -11.78 9.95
CA PRO A 110 10.76 -11.13 11.24
C PRO A 110 11.56 -9.82 11.26
N PRO A 111 11.19 -8.83 12.08
CA PRO A 111 11.74 -7.48 12.02
C PRO A 111 13.25 -7.39 12.28
N MET A 112 13.74 -8.17 13.23
CA MET A 112 15.16 -8.13 13.59
C MET A 112 16.07 -8.58 12.47
N ASP A 113 15.53 -9.36 11.53
CA ASP A 113 16.32 -10.02 10.51
C ASP A 113 16.53 -9.14 9.27
N LEU A 114 15.57 -8.28 8.96
CA LEU A 114 15.71 -7.36 7.83
C LEU A 114 16.80 -6.31 8.06
N SER A 115 16.96 -5.85 9.30
CA SER A 115 17.97 -4.84 9.66
C SER A 115 19.40 -5.37 9.61
N VAL A 116 19.59 -6.68 9.82
CA VAL A 116 20.91 -7.33 9.77
C VAL A 116 21.21 -7.96 8.40
N LEU A 117 20.19 -8.07 7.54
CA LEU A 117 20.34 -8.62 6.20
C LEU A 117 21.03 -7.60 5.27
N PRO A 118 22.23 -7.90 4.76
CA PRO A 118 22.89 -7.04 3.79
C PRO A 118 22.06 -6.88 2.51
N GLY A 119 21.78 -5.62 2.12
CA GLY A 119 20.87 -5.29 1.02
C GLY A 119 19.39 -5.21 1.43
N GLY A 120 19.07 -5.56 2.68
CA GLY A 120 17.76 -5.33 3.31
C GLY A 120 16.57 -5.82 2.49
N PHE A 121 15.55 -4.98 2.41
CA PHE A 121 14.29 -5.26 1.71
C PHE A 121 14.50 -5.62 0.23
N SER A 122 15.41 -4.91 -0.45
CA SER A 122 15.69 -5.10 -1.87
C SER A 122 16.35 -6.45 -2.17
N ALA A 123 17.23 -6.94 -1.27
CA ALA A 123 17.86 -8.26 -1.43
C ALA A 123 16.84 -9.40 -1.27
N VAL A 124 15.86 -9.23 -0.38
CA VAL A 124 14.74 -10.18 -0.27
C VAL A 124 13.92 -10.18 -1.56
N THR A 125 13.59 -9.00 -2.07
CA THR A 125 12.83 -8.89 -3.32
C THR A 125 13.57 -9.52 -4.49
N GLU A 126 14.88 -9.34 -4.56
CA GLU A 126 15.73 -9.98 -5.57
C GLU A 126 15.66 -11.52 -5.48
N CYS A 127 15.73 -12.08 -4.27
CA CYS A 127 15.57 -13.51 -4.04
C CYS A 127 14.18 -14.01 -4.48
N LEU A 128 13.11 -13.28 -4.16
CA LEU A 128 11.75 -13.62 -4.58
C LEU A 128 11.55 -13.49 -6.09
N ALA A 129 12.16 -12.49 -6.72
CA ALA A 129 12.11 -12.28 -8.18
C ALA A 129 12.74 -13.44 -8.95
N ARG A 130 13.90 -13.95 -8.50
CA ARG A 130 14.52 -15.13 -9.11
C ARG A 130 13.64 -16.39 -9.02
N ARG A 131 12.92 -16.55 -7.90
CA ARG A 131 11.95 -17.64 -7.75
C ARG A 131 10.77 -17.48 -8.70
N PHE A 132 10.26 -16.25 -8.81
CA PHE A 132 9.18 -15.94 -9.71
C PHE A 132 9.55 -16.17 -11.17
N GLU A 133 10.78 -15.80 -11.57
CA GLU A 133 11.32 -16.12 -12.90
C GLU A 133 11.27 -17.62 -13.20
N GLY A 134 11.65 -18.46 -12.23
CA GLY A 134 11.58 -19.93 -12.38
C GLY A 134 10.16 -20.40 -12.69
N TRP A 135 9.18 -19.94 -11.93
CA TRP A 135 7.77 -20.28 -12.19
C TRP A 135 7.26 -19.66 -13.50
N ARG A 136 7.66 -18.44 -13.84
CA ARG A 136 7.26 -17.80 -15.11
C ARG A 136 7.78 -18.57 -16.32
N ARG A 137 9.01 -19.08 -16.27
CA ARG A 137 9.59 -19.90 -17.36
C ARG A 137 8.91 -21.26 -17.48
N GLN A 138 8.56 -21.88 -16.37
CA GLN A 138 7.99 -23.23 -16.34
C GLN A 138 6.48 -23.23 -16.46
N GLY A 139 5.81 -22.12 -16.12
CA GLY A 139 4.37 -22.08 -15.90
C GLY A 139 3.96 -22.81 -14.62
N LEU A 140 2.68 -22.81 -14.31
CA LEU A 140 2.10 -23.49 -13.16
C LEU A 140 1.09 -24.54 -13.63
N SER A 141 1.20 -25.76 -13.11
CA SER A 141 0.22 -26.82 -13.35
C SER A 141 -0.72 -26.94 -12.14
N LEU A 142 -1.98 -26.55 -12.31
CA LEU A 142 -3.00 -26.56 -11.26
C LEU A 142 -4.25 -27.28 -11.72
N CYS A 143 -4.74 -28.22 -10.94
CA CYS A 143 -5.98 -28.95 -11.22
C CYS A 143 -6.01 -29.60 -12.63
N GLY A 144 -4.87 -30.09 -13.12
CA GLY A 144 -4.75 -30.72 -14.44
C GLY A 144 -4.62 -29.76 -15.63
N LYS A 145 -4.57 -28.45 -15.39
CA LYS A 145 -4.37 -27.42 -16.41
C LYS A 145 -3.04 -26.71 -16.21
N HIS A 146 -2.35 -26.43 -17.30
CA HIS A 146 -1.10 -25.66 -17.29
C HIS A 146 -1.37 -24.19 -17.62
N PHE A 147 -0.75 -23.27 -16.84
CA PHE A 147 -0.94 -21.83 -16.95
C PHE A 147 0.40 -21.12 -17.14
N PRO A 148 0.56 -20.31 -18.18
CA PRO A 148 1.62 -19.29 -18.18
C PRO A 148 1.32 -18.27 -17.07
N ILE A 149 2.39 -17.72 -16.47
CA ILE A 149 2.25 -16.72 -15.41
C ILE A 149 2.97 -15.43 -15.74
N GLU A 150 2.49 -14.34 -15.17
CA GLU A 150 3.13 -13.02 -15.28
C GLU A 150 2.91 -12.19 -14.02
N LEU A 151 3.78 -11.19 -13.81
CA LEU A 151 3.52 -10.13 -12.84
C LEU A 151 2.55 -9.11 -13.45
N LYS A 152 1.40 -8.90 -12.82
CA LYS A 152 0.45 -7.84 -13.19
C LYS A 152 0.87 -6.51 -12.59
N ALA A 153 1.06 -6.45 -11.27
CA ALA A 153 1.53 -5.27 -10.57
C ALA A 153 2.20 -5.62 -9.23
N LEU A 154 3.11 -4.74 -8.82
CA LEU A 154 3.69 -4.68 -7.48
C LEU A 154 3.07 -3.49 -6.73
N ILE A 155 2.48 -3.75 -5.56
CA ILE A 155 1.71 -2.81 -4.77
C ILE A 155 2.30 -2.73 -3.36
N GLY A 156 2.24 -1.58 -2.74
CA GLY A 156 2.65 -1.36 -1.35
C GLY A 156 2.44 0.09 -0.95
N ASP A 157 2.72 0.40 0.30
CA ASP A 157 2.92 1.79 0.64
C ASP A 157 4.17 2.33 -0.10
N TYR A 158 4.29 3.64 -0.17
CA TYR A 158 5.38 4.24 -0.96
C TYR A 158 6.76 3.90 -0.38
N ASP A 159 6.89 3.80 0.93
CA ASP A 159 8.16 3.50 1.59
C ASP A 159 8.57 2.03 1.37
N ALA A 160 7.61 1.10 1.41
CA ALA A 160 7.87 -0.30 1.07
C ALA A 160 8.31 -0.46 -0.40
N ILE A 161 7.62 0.20 -1.33
CA ILE A 161 8.02 0.20 -2.76
C ILE A 161 9.42 0.82 -2.96
N CYS A 162 9.73 1.91 -2.27
CA CYS A 162 11.09 2.47 -2.27
C CYS A 162 12.11 1.45 -1.74
N GLY A 163 11.78 0.73 -0.67
CA GLY A 163 12.61 -0.35 -0.12
C GLY A 163 12.88 -1.47 -1.13
N VAL A 164 11.88 -1.86 -1.92
CA VAL A 164 12.02 -2.86 -3.00
C VAL A 164 13.10 -2.46 -4.00
N TYR A 165 13.10 -1.20 -4.45
CA TYR A 165 14.03 -0.71 -5.46
C TYR A 165 15.29 -0.07 -4.89
N SER A 166 15.48 -0.08 -3.57
CA SER A 166 16.55 0.68 -2.89
C SER A 166 16.48 2.20 -3.19
N ALA A 167 15.30 2.73 -3.47
CA ALA A 167 15.10 4.15 -3.66
C ALA A 167 15.07 4.88 -2.30
N VAL A 168 15.55 6.13 -2.26
CA VAL A 168 15.58 6.93 -1.02
C VAL A 168 14.18 7.40 -0.61
N GLY A 169 13.28 7.57 -1.59
CA GLY A 169 11.88 7.88 -1.35
C GLY A 169 11.61 9.34 -0.99
N ALA A 170 10.47 9.58 -0.32
CA ALA A 170 9.88 10.90 -0.11
C ALA A 170 10.77 11.91 0.64
N THR A 171 11.71 11.43 1.44
CA THR A 171 12.66 12.25 2.21
C THR A 171 13.94 12.59 1.44
N GLY A 172 14.14 11.97 0.28
CA GLY A 172 15.31 12.16 -0.57
C GLY A 172 15.28 13.44 -1.39
N VAL A 173 16.37 13.67 -2.11
CA VAL A 173 16.46 14.75 -3.11
C VAL A 173 15.47 14.50 -4.24
N LYS A 174 15.31 13.24 -4.64
CA LYS A 174 14.30 12.77 -5.61
C LYS A 174 13.18 12.06 -4.87
N PRO A 175 12.07 12.76 -4.57
CA PRO A 175 10.98 12.20 -3.77
C PRO A 175 10.09 11.23 -4.55
N CYS A 176 10.25 11.10 -5.87
CA CYS A 176 9.49 10.20 -6.73
C CYS A 176 10.42 9.19 -7.41
N LEU A 177 10.13 7.89 -7.21
CA LEU A 177 10.89 6.82 -7.85
C LEU A 177 10.54 6.66 -9.35
N LEU A 178 9.43 7.22 -9.81
CA LEU A 178 8.99 7.12 -11.21
C LEU A 178 9.48 8.28 -12.06
N CYS A 179 9.85 9.44 -11.46
CA CYS A 179 10.24 10.65 -12.18
C CYS A 179 11.72 10.97 -12.04
N GLN A 180 12.38 11.20 -13.17
CA GLN A 180 13.80 11.56 -13.17
C GLN A 180 14.06 13.01 -12.73
N ASN A 181 13.13 13.95 -12.96
CA ASN A 181 13.31 15.37 -12.76
C ASN A 181 12.56 15.95 -11.55
N CYS A 182 11.73 15.17 -10.84
CA CYS A 182 11.07 15.65 -9.63
C CYS A 182 12.06 15.69 -8.47
N VAL A 183 12.28 16.88 -7.91
CA VAL A 183 13.20 17.12 -6.79
C VAL A 183 12.50 17.76 -5.61
N SER A 184 13.04 17.59 -4.41
CA SER A 184 12.51 18.26 -3.22
C SER A 184 12.65 19.77 -3.35
N LYS A 185 11.66 20.51 -2.83
CA LYS A 185 11.62 21.98 -2.94
C LYS A 185 12.88 22.69 -2.40
N HIS A 186 13.53 22.11 -1.40
CA HIS A 186 14.75 22.65 -0.79
C HIS A 186 16.01 22.41 -1.63
N GLN A 187 15.94 21.56 -2.66
CA GLN A 187 17.08 21.20 -3.50
C GLN A 187 16.97 21.74 -4.92
N ARG A 188 15.82 22.35 -5.29
CA ARG A 188 15.59 22.87 -6.63
C ARG A 188 16.70 23.80 -7.09
N ASP A 189 17.01 24.79 -6.27
CA ASP A 189 18.00 25.84 -6.63
C ASP A 189 19.41 25.27 -6.73
N ASN A 190 19.75 24.26 -5.93
CA ASN A 190 21.04 23.59 -6.00
C ASN A 190 21.21 22.72 -7.25
N LEU A 191 20.10 22.30 -7.89
CA LEU A 191 20.10 21.42 -9.04
C LEU A 191 19.70 22.10 -10.35
N ILE A 192 19.40 23.41 -10.33
CA ILE A 192 18.92 24.16 -11.50
C ILE A 192 19.90 24.14 -12.67
N HIS A 193 21.19 23.95 -12.39
CA HIS A 193 22.27 23.88 -13.39
C HIS A 193 22.65 22.44 -13.74
N HIS A 194 21.82 21.42 -13.34
CA HIS A 194 22.12 20.05 -13.68
C HIS A 194 21.94 19.84 -15.19
N HIS A 195 22.97 19.32 -15.87
CA HIS A 195 23.00 19.23 -17.33
C HIS A 195 22.07 18.20 -17.94
N TYR A 196 21.58 17.21 -17.17
CA TYR A 196 20.84 16.05 -17.69
C TYR A 196 19.32 16.19 -17.60
N PHE A 197 18.79 17.07 -16.75
CA PHE A 197 17.34 17.28 -16.62
C PHE A 197 17.02 18.68 -16.07
N LYS A 198 15.83 19.17 -16.42
CA LYS A 198 15.30 20.40 -15.82
C LYS A 198 14.56 20.04 -14.52
N PRO A 199 15.11 20.41 -13.34
CA PRO A 199 14.50 20.07 -12.07
C PRO A 199 13.15 20.77 -11.88
N VAL A 200 12.16 20.02 -11.41
CA VAL A 200 10.82 20.51 -11.04
C VAL A 200 10.50 20.07 -9.61
N THR A 201 9.62 20.79 -8.95
CA THR A 201 9.17 20.45 -7.60
C THR A 201 7.79 19.81 -7.62
N CYS A 202 7.35 19.22 -6.51
CA CYS A 202 6.07 18.51 -6.42
C CYS A 202 4.83 19.36 -6.74
N PHE A 203 4.94 20.69 -6.85
CA PHE A 203 3.86 21.58 -7.25
C PHE A 203 3.91 22.05 -8.71
N ASP A 204 4.92 21.63 -9.49
CA ASP A 204 4.99 21.88 -10.94
C ASP A 204 4.23 20.81 -11.72
N PHE A 205 2.91 20.75 -11.61
CA PHE A 205 2.08 19.60 -11.95
C PHE A 205 2.07 19.15 -13.42
N SER A 206 2.67 19.86 -14.35
CA SER A 206 2.64 19.55 -15.79
C SER A 206 4.01 19.26 -16.42
N LEU A 207 5.10 19.33 -15.66
CA LEU A 207 6.46 19.34 -16.20
C LEU A 207 7.28 18.10 -15.83
N PHE A 208 6.63 17.04 -15.33
CA PHE A 208 7.31 15.83 -14.91
C PHE A 208 7.77 14.98 -16.09
N GLN A 209 8.94 14.39 -15.92
CA GLN A 209 9.51 13.42 -16.86
C GLN A 209 9.71 12.10 -16.13
N GLU A 210 8.96 11.08 -16.56
CA GLU A 210 9.15 9.72 -16.04
C GLU A 210 10.50 9.17 -16.50
N TYR A 211 11.07 8.26 -15.71
CA TYR A 211 12.26 7.51 -16.11
C TYR A 211 11.96 6.62 -17.32
N ASP A 212 12.85 6.62 -18.29
CA ASP A 212 13.06 5.41 -19.08
C ASP A 212 13.75 4.38 -18.18
N PHE A 213 13.10 3.24 -18.00
CA PHE A 213 13.61 2.24 -17.05
C PHE A 213 14.90 1.58 -17.55
N ALA A 214 15.09 1.45 -18.86
CA ALA A 214 16.33 0.93 -19.42
C ALA A 214 17.49 1.89 -19.16
N GLU A 215 17.31 3.19 -19.42
CA GLU A 215 18.32 4.23 -19.14
C GLU A 215 18.65 4.30 -17.64
N LEU A 216 17.64 4.18 -16.76
CA LEU A 216 17.85 4.12 -15.32
C LEU A 216 18.70 2.91 -14.93
N CYS A 217 18.43 1.74 -15.51
CA CYS A 217 19.20 0.52 -15.26
C CYS A 217 20.65 0.67 -15.73
N GLU A 218 20.88 1.21 -16.92
CA GLU A 218 22.22 1.49 -17.43
C GLU A 218 23.00 2.46 -16.55
N THR A 219 22.32 3.54 -16.11
CA THR A 219 22.91 4.51 -15.17
C THR A 219 23.27 3.85 -13.85
N TYR A 220 22.38 3.02 -13.29
CA TYR A 220 22.63 2.29 -12.05
C TYR A 220 23.82 1.32 -12.20
N ASP A 221 23.88 0.57 -13.30
CA ASP A 221 24.99 -0.36 -13.59
C ASP A 221 26.32 0.37 -13.73
N GLY A 222 26.33 1.54 -14.38
CA GLY A 222 27.49 2.41 -14.46
C GLY A 222 28.01 2.87 -13.08
N PHE A 223 27.08 3.28 -12.22
CA PHE A 223 27.42 3.61 -10.82
C PHE A 223 27.92 2.39 -10.05
N LEU A 224 27.26 1.25 -10.17
CA LEU A 224 27.66 0.01 -9.49
C LEU A 224 29.09 -0.41 -9.81
N GLN A 225 29.51 -0.26 -11.08
CA GLN A 225 30.89 -0.56 -11.52
C GLN A 225 31.92 0.44 -10.97
N GLN A 226 31.55 1.71 -10.86
CA GLN A 226 32.46 2.77 -10.41
C GLN A 226 32.51 2.88 -8.87
N PHE A 227 31.45 2.46 -8.20
CA PHE A 227 31.21 2.67 -6.76
C PHE A 227 32.38 2.25 -5.86
N PRO A 228 33.03 1.06 -6.08
CA PRO A 228 34.17 0.63 -5.26
C PRO A 228 35.40 1.52 -5.39
N ARG A 229 35.50 2.32 -6.47
CA ARG A 229 36.63 3.22 -6.74
C ARG A 229 36.39 4.63 -6.27
N MET A 230 35.16 4.96 -5.88
CA MET A 230 34.76 6.28 -5.41
C MET A 230 35.12 6.49 -3.93
N THR A 231 35.45 7.71 -3.56
CA THR A 231 35.52 8.09 -2.14
C THR A 231 34.14 8.02 -1.50
N GLN A 232 34.07 7.85 -0.19
CA GLN A 232 32.78 7.79 0.54
C GLN A 232 31.90 9.03 0.30
N THR A 233 32.52 10.21 0.18
CA THR A 233 31.80 11.47 -0.11
C THR A 233 31.19 11.41 -1.51
N ALA A 234 31.97 10.98 -2.52
CA ALA A 234 31.50 10.84 -3.89
C ALA A 234 30.38 9.76 -4.00
N GLN A 235 30.49 8.65 -3.26
CA GLN A 235 29.45 7.62 -3.18
C GLN A 235 28.13 8.19 -2.64
N LYS A 236 28.17 8.94 -1.53
CA LYS A 236 27.00 9.57 -0.93
C LYS A 236 26.35 10.57 -1.90
N GLU A 237 27.17 11.39 -2.56
CA GLU A 237 26.65 12.37 -3.53
C GLU A 237 26.04 11.71 -4.76
N ALA A 238 26.68 10.68 -5.30
CA ALA A 238 26.15 9.91 -6.42
C ALA A 238 24.79 9.29 -6.09
N GLN A 239 24.66 8.63 -4.94
CA GLN A 239 23.39 8.06 -4.46
C GLN A 239 22.33 9.15 -4.23
N ARG A 240 22.73 10.28 -3.67
CA ARG A 240 21.82 11.42 -3.44
C ARG A 240 21.24 11.95 -4.76
N LEU A 241 22.08 12.11 -5.78
CA LEU A 241 21.68 12.60 -7.11
C LEU A 241 20.89 11.56 -7.90
N LEU A 242 21.27 10.29 -7.81
CA LEU A 242 20.56 9.18 -8.44
C LEU A 242 19.17 8.99 -7.83
N GLY A 243 19.05 9.20 -6.52
CA GLY A 243 17.83 8.92 -5.74
C GLY A 243 17.69 7.46 -5.32
N TYR A 244 18.74 6.65 -5.50
CA TYR A 244 18.81 5.23 -5.19
C TYR A 244 20.06 4.91 -4.38
N THR A 245 19.95 3.96 -3.47
CA THR A 245 21.11 3.37 -2.79
C THR A 245 21.74 2.32 -3.71
N VAL A 246 23.05 2.44 -3.95
CA VAL A 246 23.80 1.50 -4.78
C VAL A 246 24.28 0.33 -3.93
N ASP A 247 23.70 -0.86 -4.13
CA ASP A 247 24.07 -2.10 -3.45
C ASP A 247 24.07 -3.27 -4.45
N PRO A 248 25.17 -4.04 -4.56
CA PRO A 248 25.27 -5.15 -5.50
C PRO A 248 24.28 -6.30 -5.21
N ARG A 249 23.64 -6.29 -4.06
CA ARG A 249 22.65 -7.30 -3.63
C ARG A 249 21.20 -6.83 -3.85
N SER A 250 21.03 -5.60 -4.32
CA SER A 250 19.69 -5.04 -4.54
C SER A 250 19.02 -5.62 -5.79
N LEU A 251 17.69 -5.51 -5.83
CA LEU A 251 16.91 -5.78 -7.03
C LEU A 251 17.46 -5.01 -8.24
N MET A 252 17.86 -3.75 -8.05
CA MET A 252 18.38 -2.89 -9.11
C MET A 252 19.73 -3.37 -9.67
N ALA A 253 20.51 -4.16 -8.94
CA ALA A 253 21.76 -4.76 -9.42
C ALA A 253 21.56 -6.07 -10.20
N SER A 254 20.38 -6.67 -10.14
CA SER A 254 20.07 -7.96 -10.78
C SER A 254 19.27 -7.75 -12.06
N SER A 255 19.86 -8.09 -13.22
CA SER A 255 19.17 -8.01 -14.52
C SER A 255 17.90 -8.87 -14.56
N THR A 256 17.95 -10.07 -14.00
CA THR A 256 16.77 -10.95 -13.86
C THR A 256 15.69 -10.30 -13.01
N ALA A 257 16.05 -9.79 -11.84
CA ALA A 257 15.04 -9.19 -10.94
C ALA A 257 14.40 -7.92 -11.55
N ARG A 258 15.18 -7.09 -12.26
CA ARG A 258 14.67 -5.93 -13.00
C ARG A 258 13.67 -6.32 -14.09
N GLN A 259 13.91 -7.45 -14.79
CA GLN A 259 12.98 -7.95 -15.80
C GLN A 259 11.67 -8.47 -15.21
N GLU A 260 11.73 -9.13 -14.06
CA GLU A 260 10.54 -9.66 -13.38
C GLU A 260 9.75 -8.56 -12.67
N PHE A 261 10.44 -7.55 -12.11
CA PHE A 261 9.84 -6.42 -11.36
C PHE A 261 10.27 -5.06 -11.96
N PRO A 262 9.87 -4.74 -13.19
CA PRO A 262 10.19 -3.44 -13.78
C PRO A 262 9.34 -2.33 -13.13
N LEU A 263 9.88 -1.09 -13.08
CA LEU A 263 9.17 0.07 -12.52
C LEU A 263 7.79 0.30 -13.13
N GLN A 264 7.60 -0.07 -14.39
CA GLN A 264 6.32 0.04 -15.11
C GLN A 264 5.22 -0.87 -14.52
N LYS A 265 5.59 -1.83 -13.68
CA LYS A 265 4.66 -2.70 -12.94
C LYS A 265 4.37 -2.21 -11.52
N VAL A 266 4.99 -1.10 -11.09
CA VAL A 266 4.68 -0.48 -9.79
C VAL A 266 3.30 0.16 -9.85
N LEU A 267 2.45 -0.20 -8.91
CA LEU A 267 1.14 0.40 -8.70
C LEU A 267 1.16 1.15 -7.37
N LEU A 268 1.10 2.48 -7.44
CA LEU A 268 1.03 3.32 -6.26
C LEU A 268 -0.34 3.22 -5.61
N ASP A 269 -0.36 3.16 -4.28
CA ASP A 269 -1.58 2.97 -3.51
C ASP A 269 -2.31 4.27 -3.19
N SER A 270 -3.53 4.40 -3.67
CA SER A 270 -4.38 5.57 -3.39
C SER A 270 -4.77 5.71 -1.91
N MET A 271 -4.85 4.62 -1.15
CA MET A 271 -5.19 4.68 0.27
C MET A 271 -4.09 5.42 1.06
N HIS A 272 -2.82 5.09 0.84
CA HIS A 272 -1.70 5.77 1.48
C HIS A 272 -1.45 7.17 0.92
N ILE A 273 -1.71 7.41 -0.37
CA ILE A 273 -1.55 8.73 -0.97
C ILE A 273 -2.59 9.73 -0.42
N TYR A 274 -3.85 9.32 -0.30
CA TYR A 274 -4.92 10.23 0.10
C TYR A 274 -5.26 10.15 1.59
N PHE A 275 -5.42 8.95 2.16
CA PHE A 275 -6.12 8.77 3.43
C PHE A 275 -5.21 8.46 4.62
N SER A 276 -4.09 7.74 4.43
CA SER A 276 -3.17 7.41 5.53
C SER A 276 -2.06 8.45 5.62
N ASN A 277 -2.21 9.45 6.50
CA ASN A 277 -1.31 10.61 6.57
C ASN A 277 -1.07 11.25 5.19
N GLY A 278 -2.09 11.24 4.35
CA GLY A 278 -2.04 11.65 2.96
C GLY A 278 -2.67 13.02 2.70
N ILE A 279 -2.95 13.26 1.43
CA ILE A 279 -3.51 14.53 0.93
C ILE A 279 -4.82 14.86 1.66
N ALA A 280 -5.76 13.92 1.68
CA ALA A 280 -7.07 14.12 2.31
C ALA A 280 -6.98 14.28 3.83
N SER A 281 -6.05 13.56 4.50
CA SER A 281 -5.81 13.75 5.94
C SER A 281 -5.27 15.15 6.27
N ARG A 282 -4.43 15.71 5.39
CA ARG A 282 -3.88 17.06 5.53
C ARG A 282 -4.95 18.10 5.29
N GLU A 283 -5.67 17.99 4.19
CA GLU A 283 -6.68 18.97 3.82
C GLU A 283 -7.89 18.96 4.75
N LEU A 284 -8.23 17.78 5.31
CA LEU A 284 -9.24 17.68 6.38
C LEU A 284 -8.90 18.59 7.58
N LEU A 285 -7.62 18.59 7.99
CA LEU A 285 -7.16 19.45 9.08
C LEU A 285 -7.15 20.94 8.69
N LEU A 286 -6.69 21.26 7.49
CA LEU A 286 -6.66 22.64 6.98
C LEU A 286 -8.08 23.21 6.84
N MET A 287 -9.01 22.41 6.30
CA MET A 287 -10.42 22.80 6.15
C MET A 287 -11.11 22.97 7.50
N GLN A 288 -10.85 22.10 8.47
CA GLN A 288 -11.38 22.23 9.82
C GLN A 288 -10.90 23.53 10.48
N ALA A 289 -9.62 23.85 10.41
CA ALA A 289 -9.07 25.10 10.96
C ALA A 289 -9.62 26.34 10.23
N HIS A 290 -9.88 26.25 8.93
CA HIS A 290 -10.52 27.31 8.15
C HIS A 290 -11.98 27.47 8.55
N TRP A 291 -12.73 26.38 8.67
CA TRP A 291 -14.12 26.38 9.11
C TRP A 291 -14.30 26.99 10.51
N GLU A 292 -13.41 26.66 11.47
CA GLU A 292 -13.45 27.28 12.81
C GLU A 292 -13.27 28.80 12.74
N ARG A 293 -12.36 29.30 11.89
CA ARG A 293 -12.16 30.75 11.71
C ARG A 293 -13.36 31.46 11.10
N CYS A 294 -14.01 30.84 10.09
CA CYS A 294 -15.16 31.42 9.40
C CYS A 294 -16.45 31.35 10.22
N SER A 295 -16.70 30.22 10.87
CA SER A 295 -17.95 30.01 11.61
C SER A 295 -17.89 30.49 13.06
N GLY A 296 -16.70 30.72 13.61
CA GLY A 296 -16.50 30.99 15.04
C GLY A 296 -16.84 29.82 15.96
N GLN A 297 -17.07 28.63 15.40
CA GLN A 297 -17.42 27.41 16.12
C GLN A 297 -16.20 26.54 16.38
N THR A 298 -16.27 25.74 17.44
CA THR A 298 -15.19 24.81 17.82
C THR A 298 -15.43 23.39 17.27
N LEU A 299 -14.39 22.56 17.32
CA LEU A 299 -14.48 21.13 16.99
C LEU A 299 -15.53 20.40 17.88
N GLU A 300 -15.68 20.80 19.15
CA GLU A 300 -16.71 20.28 20.07
C GLU A 300 -18.11 20.66 19.60
N ALA A 301 -18.29 21.88 19.10
CA ALA A 301 -19.59 22.35 18.57
C ALA A 301 -19.93 21.54 17.30
N LEU A 302 -18.97 21.27 16.42
CA LEU A 302 -19.14 20.40 15.25
C LEU A 302 -19.56 18.99 15.68
N LEU A 303 -18.89 18.40 16.68
CA LEU A 303 -19.26 17.08 17.21
C LEU A 303 -20.68 17.08 17.76
N ALA A 304 -21.08 18.14 18.51
CA ALA A 304 -22.43 18.26 19.04
C ALA A 304 -23.48 18.31 17.93
N ALA A 305 -23.24 19.07 16.86
CA ALA A 305 -24.11 19.12 15.68
C ALA A 305 -24.23 17.76 15.01
N VAL A 306 -23.11 17.07 14.76
CA VAL A 306 -23.07 15.70 14.17
C VAL A 306 -23.87 14.69 15.00
N LEU A 307 -23.80 14.79 16.32
CA LEU A 307 -24.56 13.91 17.22
C LEU A 307 -26.08 14.27 17.27
N SER A 308 -26.42 15.57 17.17
CA SER A 308 -27.77 16.05 17.15
C SER A 308 -28.52 15.71 15.86
N ASP A 309 -27.85 15.85 14.73
CA ASP A 309 -28.43 15.63 13.38
C ASP A 309 -28.68 14.16 13.07
N ALA A 310 -28.43 13.26 14.03
CA ALA A 310 -28.56 11.80 13.86
C ALA A 310 -27.92 11.32 12.54
N TRP A 311 -26.72 11.83 12.26
CA TRP A 311 -25.98 11.53 11.03
C TRP A 311 -25.99 10.03 10.72
N SER A 312 -26.73 9.63 9.68
CA SER A 312 -26.87 8.24 9.32
C SER A 312 -25.62 7.76 8.59
N CYS A 313 -24.81 7.00 9.26
CA CYS A 313 -23.62 6.39 8.68
C CYS A 313 -23.91 4.95 8.23
N GLN A 314 -23.69 4.65 6.95
CA GLN A 314 -23.76 3.27 6.45
C GLN A 314 -22.65 2.39 7.05
N ASN A 315 -21.53 2.99 7.43
CA ASN A 315 -20.44 2.25 8.07
C ASN A 315 -20.80 1.93 9.53
N LYS A 316 -21.05 0.64 9.80
CA LYS A 316 -21.39 0.12 11.14
C LYS A 316 -20.40 0.56 12.22
N ARG A 317 -19.13 0.77 11.88
CA ARG A 317 -18.07 1.19 12.81
C ARG A 317 -18.32 2.57 13.44
N PHE A 318 -18.94 3.50 12.69
CA PHE A 318 -19.13 4.89 13.12
C PHE A 318 -20.59 5.22 13.51
N ARG A 319 -21.43 4.20 13.70
CA ARG A 319 -22.85 4.39 14.06
C ARG A 319 -23.07 4.80 15.51
N SER A 320 -22.15 4.46 16.42
CA SER A 320 -22.34 4.76 17.84
C SER A 320 -21.79 6.14 18.19
N PRO A 321 -22.46 6.87 19.12
CA PRO A 321 -21.94 8.15 19.63
C PRO A 321 -20.52 8.04 20.20
N SER A 322 -20.20 6.92 20.84
CA SER A 322 -18.84 6.69 21.38
C SER A 322 -17.78 6.54 20.29
N ALA A 323 -18.12 5.94 19.16
CA ALA A 323 -17.23 5.83 18.01
C ALA A 323 -17.01 7.20 17.35
N LEU A 324 -18.08 8.00 17.18
CA LEU A 324 -17.99 9.37 16.68
C LEU A 324 -17.12 10.24 17.58
N LYS A 325 -17.34 10.21 18.91
CA LYS A 325 -16.52 10.96 19.87
C LYS A 325 -15.02 10.64 19.74
N LYS A 326 -14.66 9.39 19.46
CA LYS A 326 -13.26 9.02 19.23
C LYS A 326 -12.65 9.71 18.01
N LEU A 327 -13.43 9.89 16.92
CA LEU A 327 -12.94 10.57 15.72
C LEU A 327 -12.61 12.04 15.95
N PHE A 328 -13.35 12.67 16.89
CA PHE A 328 -13.19 14.07 17.26
C PHE A 328 -12.25 14.29 18.44
N HIS A 329 -11.51 13.25 18.88
CA HIS A 329 -10.55 13.42 19.96
C HIS A 329 -9.44 14.40 19.54
N PRO A 330 -9.13 15.44 20.36
CA PRO A 330 -8.22 16.52 19.97
C PRO A 330 -6.84 16.07 19.47
N THR A 331 -6.32 14.96 19.99
CA THR A 331 -5.01 14.43 19.57
C THR A 331 -4.93 14.02 18.10
N PHE A 332 -6.08 13.72 17.47
CA PHE A 332 -6.13 13.42 16.04
C PHE A 332 -6.10 14.67 15.17
N TRP A 333 -6.51 15.81 15.69
CA TRP A 333 -6.63 17.08 14.98
C TRP A 333 -5.45 18.03 15.24
N GLN A 334 -4.28 17.49 15.55
CA GLN A 334 -3.08 18.24 15.85
C GLN A 334 -1.94 17.90 14.89
N GLY A 335 -1.12 18.93 14.58
CA GLY A 335 0.06 18.77 13.71
C GLY A 335 -0.21 19.14 12.26
N SER A 336 0.35 18.39 11.32
CA SER A 336 0.28 18.69 9.87
C SER A 336 -0.79 17.92 9.10
N CYS A 337 -1.44 16.94 9.73
CA CYS A 337 -2.51 16.13 9.14
C CYS A 337 -3.34 15.47 10.25
N TYR A 338 -4.57 15.11 9.93
CA TYR A 338 -5.43 14.30 10.81
C TYR A 338 -4.80 12.91 11.01
N LYS A 339 -4.65 12.50 12.28
CA LYS A 339 -3.89 11.29 12.69
C LYS A 339 -4.74 10.02 12.84
N GLY A 340 -5.98 10.02 12.39
CA GLY A 340 -6.83 8.83 12.44
C GLY A 340 -6.53 7.84 11.32
N GLU A 341 -7.14 6.65 11.42
CA GLU A 341 -7.02 5.64 10.37
C GLU A 341 -7.60 6.12 9.03
N ALA A 342 -7.13 5.56 7.91
CA ALA A 342 -7.60 5.90 6.57
C ALA A 342 -9.14 5.82 6.41
N THR A 343 -9.77 4.82 7.04
CA THR A 343 -11.24 4.69 7.09
C THR A 343 -11.93 5.81 7.83
N SER A 344 -11.29 6.40 8.85
CA SER A 344 -11.78 7.55 9.60
C SER A 344 -11.76 8.82 8.74
N VAL A 345 -10.66 9.05 8.03
CA VAL A 345 -10.52 10.15 7.06
C VAL A 345 -11.62 10.05 5.99
N TRP A 346 -11.76 8.88 5.38
CA TRP A 346 -12.79 8.63 4.37
C TRP A 346 -14.19 8.95 4.83
N PHE A 347 -14.51 8.70 6.11
CA PHE A 347 -15.79 9.02 6.72
C PHE A 347 -15.95 10.51 7.02
N LEU A 348 -14.91 11.17 7.54
CA LEU A 348 -14.94 12.56 7.98
C LEU A 348 -15.02 13.56 6.81
N LEU A 349 -14.45 13.22 5.64
CA LEU A 349 -14.44 14.12 4.49
C LEU A 349 -15.83 14.63 4.08
N PRO A 350 -16.82 13.79 3.75
CA PRO A 350 -18.13 14.26 3.36
C PRO A 350 -18.86 14.96 4.52
N LEU A 351 -18.61 14.54 5.75
CA LEU A 351 -19.18 15.14 6.93
C LEU A 351 -18.71 16.57 7.12
N LEU A 352 -17.41 16.81 7.11
CA LEU A 352 -16.86 18.17 7.24
C LEU A 352 -17.27 19.05 6.05
N GLY A 353 -17.27 18.50 4.82
CA GLY A 353 -17.73 19.22 3.63
C GLY A 353 -19.19 19.70 3.75
N TYR A 354 -20.07 18.86 4.29
CA TYR A 354 -21.48 19.24 4.55
C TYR A 354 -21.58 20.42 5.50
N TYR A 355 -20.93 20.36 6.68
CA TYR A 355 -21.01 21.46 7.66
C TYR A 355 -20.30 22.72 7.18
N ALA A 356 -19.22 22.60 6.41
CA ALA A 356 -18.55 23.75 5.83
C ALA A 356 -19.43 24.46 4.79
N ALA A 357 -20.20 23.72 3.99
CA ALA A 357 -21.15 24.27 3.02
C ALA A 357 -22.36 24.98 3.68
N LEU A 358 -22.70 24.61 4.91
CA LEU A 358 -23.76 25.27 5.68
C LEU A 358 -23.30 26.56 6.38
N SER A 359 -22.00 26.89 6.36
CA SER A 359 -21.48 28.09 7.00
C SER A 359 -21.99 29.36 6.27
N PRO A 360 -22.57 30.35 6.98
CA PRO A 360 -23.21 31.51 6.36
C PRO A 360 -22.31 32.36 5.47
N ASP A 361 -21.02 32.46 5.84
CA ASP A 361 -20.05 33.31 5.14
C ASP A 361 -19.32 32.58 4.00
N GLY A 362 -19.69 31.33 3.73
CA GLY A 362 -19.05 30.47 2.74
C GLY A 362 -17.54 30.37 2.96
N CYS A 363 -17.01 29.17 2.98
CA CYS A 363 -15.58 28.99 3.21
C CYS A 363 -14.71 29.29 1.96
N GLY A 364 -15.16 30.17 1.07
CA GLY A 364 -14.34 30.74 -0.02
C GLY A 364 -13.57 29.75 -0.93
N PRO A 365 -12.34 30.09 -1.28
CA PRO A 365 -11.49 29.24 -2.12
C PRO A 365 -11.18 27.87 -1.49
N GLU A 366 -11.05 27.80 -0.16
CA GLU A 366 -10.70 26.60 0.58
C GLU A 366 -11.83 25.56 0.51
N LEU A 367 -13.11 25.99 0.59
CA LEU A 367 -14.23 25.09 0.40
C LEU A 367 -14.24 24.51 -1.04
N ARG A 368 -13.97 25.34 -2.04
CA ARG A 368 -13.88 24.86 -3.44
C ARG A 368 -12.77 23.84 -3.64
N ALA A 369 -11.61 24.06 -3.00
CA ALA A 369 -10.52 23.07 -3.02
C ALA A 369 -10.96 21.75 -2.37
N PHE A 370 -11.65 21.84 -1.22
CA PHE A 370 -12.14 20.68 -0.50
C PHE A 370 -13.26 19.93 -1.26
N GLU A 371 -14.17 20.64 -1.93
CA GLU A 371 -15.17 20.04 -2.83
C GLU A 371 -14.50 19.30 -4.01
N ALA A 372 -13.45 19.88 -4.60
CA ALA A 372 -12.69 19.22 -5.63
C ALA A 372 -11.99 17.95 -5.10
N LEU A 373 -11.49 17.95 -3.85
CA LEU A 373 -11.01 16.73 -3.20
C LEU A 373 -12.13 15.67 -3.08
N LEU A 374 -13.35 16.06 -2.71
CA LEU A 374 -14.48 15.14 -2.63
C LEU A 374 -14.78 14.49 -4.00
N TRP A 375 -14.60 15.21 -5.11
CA TRP A 375 -14.72 14.65 -6.45
C TRP A 375 -13.63 13.62 -6.73
N VAL A 376 -12.36 13.85 -6.35
CA VAL A 376 -11.30 12.85 -6.44
C VAL A 376 -11.67 11.60 -5.65
N VAL A 377 -12.13 11.75 -4.41
CA VAL A 377 -12.56 10.64 -3.56
C VAL A 377 -13.72 9.86 -4.19
N ARG A 378 -14.66 10.55 -4.81
CA ARG A 378 -15.77 9.94 -5.56
C ARG A 378 -15.25 9.08 -6.73
N GLU A 379 -14.31 9.57 -7.51
CA GLU A 379 -13.71 8.80 -8.61
C GLU A 379 -12.91 7.58 -8.10
N LEU A 380 -12.18 7.71 -6.99
CA LEU A 380 -11.53 6.56 -6.34
C LEU A 380 -12.56 5.51 -5.87
N LYS A 381 -13.71 5.95 -5.32
CA LYS A 381 -14.83 5.05 -5.01
C LYS A 381 -15.39 4.35 -6.24
N ALA A 382 -15.51 5.07 -7.36
CA ALA A 382 -15.97 4.51 -8.61
C ALA A 382 -15.03 3.42 -9.13
N PHE A 383 -13.70 3.63 -9.05
CA PHE A 383 -12.72 2.59 -9.35
C PHE A 383 -12.90 1.35 -8.47
N ARG A 384 -13.10 1.55 -7.19
CA ARG A 384 -13.32 0.44 -6.24
C ARG A 384 -14.58 -0.38 -6.54
N ARG A 385 -15.58 0.23 -7.20
CA ARG A 385 -16.82 -0.40 -7.67
C ARG A 385 -16.71 -0.95 -9.09
N GLY A 386 -15.55 -0.83 -9.76
CA GLY A 386 -15.33 -1.28 -11.14
C GLY A 386 -15.91 -0.36 -12.21
N CYS A 387 -16.35 0.87 -11.87
CA CYS A 387 -16.89 1.85 -12.80
C CYS A 387 -16.08 3.17 -12.89
N GLY A 388 -14.83 3.14 -12.40
CA GLY A 388 -13.91 4.27 -12.46
C GLY A 388 -13.44 4.61 -13.86
N SER A 389 -13.03 5.88 -14.08
CA SER A 389 -12.42 6.37 -15.30
C SER A 389 -11.13 7.10 -15.00
N SER A 390 -10.04 6.67 -15.64
CA SER A 390 -8.73 7.31 -15.50
C SER A 390 -8.75 8.77 -15.96
N GLU A 391 -9.50 9.07 -17.00
CA GLU A 391 -9.66 10.44 -17.51
C GLU A 391 -10.40 11.34 -16.52
N ARG A 392 -11.52 10.86 -15.93
CA ARG A 392 -12.25 11.61 -14.90
C ARG A 392 -11.41 11.81 -13.65
N LEU A 393 -10.66 10.78 -13.23
CA LEU A 393 -9.75 10.89 -12.09
C LEU A 393 -8.65 11.93 -12.36
N ALA A 394 -8.02 11.90 -13.53
CA ALA A 394 -6.99 12.87 -13.91
C ALA A 394 -7.52 14.31 -13.89
N LYS A 395 -8.73 14.53 -14.46
CA LYS A 395 -9.37 15.85 -14.45
C LYS A 395 -9.67 16.33 -13.02
N ALA A 396 -10.26 15.47 -12.18
CA ALA A 396 -10.57 15.80 -10.80
C ALA A 396 -9.30 16.12 -9.99
N GLN A 397 -8.23 15.37 -10.19
CA GLN A 397 -6.93 15.62 -9.54
C GLN A 397 -6.31 16.94 -9.99
N ALA A 398 -6.30 17.24 -11.28
CA ALA A 398 -5.74 18.49 -11.81
C ALA A 398 -6.49 19.70 -11.24
N GLU A 399 -7.82 19.65 -11.19
CA GLU A 399 -8.65 20.70 -10.62
C GLU A 399 -8.39 20.86 -9.11
N HIS A 400 -8.42 19.74 -8.37
CA HIS A 400 -8.16 19.75 -6.93
C HIS A 400 -6.77 20.35 -6.60
N LEU A 401 -5.71 19.86 -7.25
CA LEU A 401 -4.34 20.31 -6.96
C LEU A 401 -4.13 21.78 -7.29
N SER A 402 -4.74 22.27 -8.36
CA SER A 402 -4.72 23.69 -8.72
C SER A 402 -5.39 24.55 -7.64
N LEU A 403 -6.60 24.17 -7.21
CA LEU A 403 -7.35 24.88 -6.16
C LEU A 403 -6.66 24.75 -4.81
N PHE A 404 -6.14 23.59 -4.45
CA PHE A 404 -5.37 23.35 -3.21
C PHE A 404 -4.14 24.29 -3.15
N HIS A 405 -3.36 24.33 -4.22
CA HIS A 405 -2.17 25.19 -4.28
C HIS A 405 -2.53 26.67 -4.21
N ALA A 406 -3.60 27.10 -4.88
CA ALA A 406 -4.08 28.48 -4.82
C ALA A 406 -4.60 28.88 -3.44
N SER A 407 -5.26 27.96 -2.72
CA SER A 407 -5.88 28.24 -1.40
C SER A 407 -4.90 28.16 -0.25
N TYR A 408 -4.00 27.16 -0.28
CA TYR A 408 -3.13 26.83 0.86
C TYR A 408 -1.63 27.12 0.61
N GLY A 409 -1.23 27.42 -0.61
CA GLY A 409 0.17 27.71 -0.96
C GLY A 409 1.05 26.48 -1.14
N SER A 410 2.26 26.71 -1.65
CA SER A 410 3.25 25.65 -1.95
C SER A 410 3.82 24.97 -0.71
N GLU A 411 3.77 25.63 0.46
CA GLU A 411 4.26 25.08 1.72
C GLU A 411 3.44 23.89 2.21
N HIS A 412 2.17 23.81 1.83
CA HIS A 412 1.29 22.68 2.16
C HIS A 412 1.36 21.54 1.15
N VAL A 413 1.98 21.75 -0.03
CA VAL A 413 2.19 20.69 -1.02
C VAL A 413 3.30 19.75 -0.55
N VAL A 414 2.99 18.46 -0.52
CA VAL A 414 3.91 17.37 -0.11
C VAL A 414 4.11 16.37 -1.27
N PRO A 415 5.14 15.51 -1.21
CA PRO A 415 5.41 14.53 -2.28
C PRO A 415 4.20 13.69 -2.70
N LYS A 416 3.27 13.40 -1.80
CA LYS A 416 2.04 12.64 -2.10
C LYS A 416 1.15 13.34 -3.14
N HIS A 417 1.17 14.68 -3.22
CA HIS A 417 0.43 15.41 -4.27
C HIS A 417 0.99 15.09 -5.67
N HIS A 418 2.32 14.99 -5.79
CA HIS A 418 2.95 14.55 -7.02
C HIS A 418 2.66 13.07 -7.33
N LEU A 419 2.78 12.19 -6.32
CA LEU A 419 2.51 10.75 -6.50
C LEU A 419 1.08 10.47 -6.95
N ALA A 420 0.12 11.29 -6.52
CA ALA A 420 -1.28 11.18 -6.94
C ALA A 420 -1.46 11.31 -8.46
N LEU A 421 -0.64 12.14 -9.12
CA LEU A 421 -0.74 12.39 -10.57
C LEU A 421 -0.42 11.15 -11.41
N HIS A 422 0.31 10.18 -10.87
CA HIS A 422 0.60 8.92 -11.56
C HIS A 422 -0.59 7.95 -11.54
N LEU A 423 -1.50 8.06 -10.56
CA LEU A 423 -2.59 7.08 -10.37
C LEU A 423 -3.45 6.86 -11.62
N PRO A 424 -3.91 7.90 -12.36
CA PRO A 424 -4.75 7.68 -13.53
C PRO A 424 -4.09 6.82 -14.60
N SER A 425 -2.81 7.11 -14.92
CA SER A 425 -2.03 6.36 -15.89
C SER A 425 -1.75 4.93 -15.42
N LEU A 426 -1.43 4.74 -14.13
CA LEU A 426 -1.19 3.42 -13.55
C LEU A 426 -2.46 2.57 -13.55
N TYR A 427 -3.61 3.15 -13.20
CA TYR A 427 -4.89 2.42 -13.23
C TYR A 427 -5.32 2.02 -14.63
N GLN A 428 -5.02 2.86 -15.63
CA GLN A 428 -5.28 2.53 -17.03
C GLN A 428 -4.37 1.41 -17.54
N LYS A 429 -3.07 1.47 -17.23
CA LYS A 429 -2.06 0.51 -17.74
C LYS A 429 -2.09 -0.83 -17.01
N LEU A 430 -2.31 -0.81 -15.71
CA LEU A 430 -2.20 -2.00 -14.86
C LEU A 430 -3.57 -2.50 -14.39
N CYS A 431 -4.11 -1.89 -13.38
CA CYS A 431 -5.42 -2.14 -12.78
C CYS A 431 -5.66 -1.16 -11.64
N TYR A 432 -6.89 -1.12 -11.12
CA TYR A 432 -7.14 -0.51 -9.81
C TYR A 432 -6.96 -1.56 -8.71
N CYS A 433 -6.19 -1.21 -7.71
CA CYS A 433 -6.11 -1.91 -6.44
C CYS A 433 -5.70 -0.93 -5.35
N ASP A 434 -6.25 -1.07 -4.15
CA ASP A 434 -5.89 -0.29 -2.97
C ASP A 434 -5.47 -1.19 -1.80
N CYS A 435 -4.73 -0.63 -0.85
CA CYS A 435 -4.19 -1.36 0.29
C CYS A 435 -5.17 -1.51 1.47
N PHE A 436 -6.44 -1.08 1.37
CA PHE A 436 -7.39 -1.26 2.48
C PHE A 436 -7.58 -2.73 2.88
N ALA A 437 -7.60 -3.63 1.90
CA ALA A 437 -7.71 -5.07 2.15
C ALA A 437 -6.43 -5.64 2.78
N SER A 438 -5.28 -5.24 2.27
CA SER A 438 -3.97 -5.67 2.76
C SER A 438 -3.72 -5.18 4.19
N GLU A 439 -4.10 -3.93 4.50
CA GLU A 439 -4.07 -3.40 5.87
C GLU A 439 -4.98 -4.19 6.84
N ALA A 440 -6.09 -4.73 6.36
CA ALA A 440 -6.91 -5.62 7.17
C ALA A 440 -6.17 -6.93 7.50
N ARG A 441 -5.27 -7.42 6.62
CA ARG A 441 -4.38 -8.56 6.88
C ARG A 441 -3.35 -8.26 7.96
N HIS A 442 -2.84 -7.02 8.04
CA HIS A 442 -1.93 -6.61 9.12
C HIS A 442 -2.60 -6.67 10.50
N ARG A 443 -3.91 -6.43 10.58
CA ARG A 443 -4.66 -6.64 11.84
C ARG A 443 -4.71 -8.12 12.23
N GLU A 444 -4.85 -9.02 11.27
CA GLU A 444 -4.80 -10.46 11.51
C GLU A 444 -3.39 -10.90 11.96
N TYR A 445 -2.34 -10.34 11.35
CA TYR A 445 -0.96 -10.53 11.82
C TYR A 445 -0.81 -10.12 13.28
N LYS A 446 -1.27 -8.92 13.64
CA LYS A 446 -1.22 -8.40 15.02
C LYS A 446 -1.94 -9.30 16.01
N GLN A 447 -3.14 -9.77 15.67
CA GLN A 447 -3.92 -10.70 16.51
C GLN A 447 -3.18 -12.03 16.70
N ASN A 448 -2.63 -12.60 15.63
CA ASN A 448 -1.88 -13.85 15.71
C ASN A 448 -0.60 -13.72 16.53
N LEU A 449 0.06 -12.58 16.48
CA LEU A 449 1.27 -12.31 17.26
C LEU A 449 0.95 -12.22 18.76
N CYS A 450 -0.16 -11.57 19.14
CA CYS A 450 -0.56 -11.42 20.54
C CYS A 450 -1.03 -12.73 21.17
N ASP A 451 -1.66 -13.60 20.36
CA ASP A 451 -2.36 -14.76 20.92
C ASP A 451 -1.41 -15.91 21.33
N ASP A 452 -0.30 -16.19 20.62
CA ASP A 452 0.55 -17.36 20.90
C ASP A 452 1.97 -17.36 20.31
N LEU A 453 2.27 -16.50 19.35
CA LEU A 453 3.53 -16.58 18.60
C LEU A 453 4.67 -15.78 19.23
N GLU A 454 4.38 -14.94 20.25
CA GLU A 454 5.40 -14.13 20.90
C GLU A 454 6.54 -14.98 21.49
N GLY A 455 6.20 -16.15 22.06
CA GLY A 455 7.17 -17.11 22.57
C GLY A 455 8.03 -17.79 21.50
N MET A 456 7.53 -17.86 20.25
CA MET A 456 8.27 -18.51 19.16
C MET A 456 9.35 -17.60 18.54
N LEU A 457 9.29 -16.27 18.75
CA LEU A 457 10.34 -15.35 18.31
C LEU A 457 11.69 -15.66 18.97
N THR A 458 11.66 -16.26 20.18
CA THR A 458 12.87 -16.68 20.90
C THR A 458 13.40 -18.05 20.47
N GLU A 459 12.60 -18.86 19.76
CA GLU A 459 12.96 -20.21 19.33
C GLU A 459 13.62 -20.27 17.94
N GLY A 460 13.68 -19.16 17.22
CA GLY A 460 14.28 -19.04 15.89
C GLY A 460 13.32 -18.48 14.84
N THR A 461 13.87 -17.66 13.98
CA THR A 461 13.15 -16.82 13.01
C THR A 461 12.40 -17.60 11.96
N GLY A 462 12.98 -18.70 11.44
CA GLY A 462 12.34 -19.56 10.44
C GLY A 462 11.08 -20.26 10.98
N LYS A 463 11.09 -20.72 12.25
CA LYS A 463 9.91 -21.34 12.88
C LYS A 463 8.76 -20.37 13.07
N PHE A 464 9.07 -19.15 13.55
CA PHE A 464 8.10 -18.07 13.68
C PHE A 464 7.47 -17.72 12.32
N SER A 465 8.30 -17.48 11.31
CA SER A 465 7.89 -17.12 9.98
C SER A 465 6.93 -18.16 9.39
N ARG A 466 7.30 -19.44 9.46
CA ARG A 466 6.44 -20.54 8.98
C ARG A 466 5.10 -20.62 9.71
N ALA A 467 5.11 -20.55 11.03
CA ALA A 467 3.87 -20.62 11.83
C ALA A 467 2.94 -19.43 11.54
N MET A 468 3.48 -18.24 11.37
CA MET A 468 2.72 -17.05 10.98
C MET A 468 2.07 -17.24 9.61
N MET A 469 2.85 -17.68 8.62
CA MET A 469 2.35 -17.90 7.26
C MET A 469 1.21 -18.94 7.22
N GLN A 470 1.35 -20.04 7.95
CA GLN A 470 0.32 -21.07 8.05
C GLN A 470 -0.98 -20.53 8.66
N ARG A 471 -0.90 -19.72 9.73
CA ARG A 471 -2.08 -19.11 10.36
C ARG A 471 -2.75 -18.10 9.44
N LEU A 472 -1.99 -17.27 8.76
CA LEU A 472 -2.53 -16.31 7.81
C LEU A 472 -3.24 -17.04 6.64
N LEU A 473 -2.69 -18.15 6.15
CA LEU A 473 -3.30 -18.93 5.09
C LEU A 473 -4.60 -19.61 5.56
N ASN A 474 -4.61 -20.23 6.74
CA ASN A 474 -5.82 -20.82 7.29
C ASN A 474 -6.95 -19.80 7.45
N ARG A 475 -6.63 -18.56 7.89
CA ARG A 475 -7.64 -17.49 7.96
C ARG A 475 -8.13 -17.03 6.58
N CYS A 476 -7.31 -17.11 5.53
CA CYS A 476 -7.80 -16.90 4.17
C CYS A 476 -8.90 -17.89 3.82
N VAL A 477 -8.63 -19.17 4.07
CA VAL A 477 -9.55 -20.27 3.75
C VAL A 477 -10.83 -20.18 4.60
N GLU A 478 -10.71 -19.95 5.92
CA GLU A 478 -11.85 -19.82 6.83
C GLU A 478 -12.81 -18.68 6.46
N LYS A 479 -12.29 -17.56 5.97
CA LYS A 479 -13.08 -16.37 5.61
C LYS A 479 -13.48 -16.30 4.14
N ALA A 480 -12.99 -17.23 3.33
CA ALA A 480 -13.25 -17.22 1.90
C ALA A 480 -14.74 -17.36 1.53
N PRO A 481 -15.54 -18.23 2.17
CA PRO A 481 -16.96 -18.37 1.84
C PRO A 481 -17.70 -17.04 1.83
N ASP A 482 -17.51 -16.20 2.87
CA ASP A 482 -18.18 -14.90 3.00
C ASP A 482 -17.88 -13.93 1.84
N CYS A 483 -16.71 -14.08 1.20
CA CYS A 483 -16.27 -13.21 0.12
C CYS A 483 -16.80 -13.66 -1.25
N TRP A 484 -16.88 -14.96 -1.48
CA TRP A 484 -17.26 -15.52 -2.77
C TRP A 484 -18.77 -15.59 -2.94
N ASP A 485 -19.53 -15.76 -1.85
CA ASP A 485 -20.99 -15.72 -1.86
C ASP A 485 -21.52 -14.31 -2.17
N VAL A 486 -20.93 -13.28 -1.57
CA VAL A 486 -21.24 -11.87 -1.90
C VAL A 486 -20.92 -11.54 -3.36
N ALA A 487 -19.93 -12.19 -3.95
CA ALA A 487 -19.52 -11.95 -5.32
C ALA A 487 -20.48 -12.53 -6.37
N LEU A 488 -21.08 -13.68 -6.08
CA LEU A 488 -22.11 -14.28 -6.93
C LEU A 488 -23.39 -13.41 -6.93
N GLU A 489 -23.74 -12.82 -5.79
CA GLU A 489 -24.82 -11.84 -5.71
C GLU A 489 -24.48 -10.51 -6.39
N GLY A 490 -23.24 -10.03 -6.31
CA GLY A 490 -22.78 -8.74 -6.88
C GLY A 490 -22.80 -8.68 -8.41
N GLN A 491 -22.79 -9.81 -9.13
CA GLN A 491 -22.98 -9.81 -10.58
C GLN A 491 -24.44 -9.48 -10.99
N THR A 492 -25.39 -9.64 -10.07
CA THR A 492 -26.79 -9.20 -10.26
C THR A 492 -27.04 -7.74 -9.85
N TRP A 493 -26.19 -7.15 -9.02
CA TRP A 493 -26.34 -5.77 -8.49
C TRP A 493 -25.94 -4.67 -9.47
N SER A 494 -25.26 -4.95 -10.56
CA SER A 494 -24.80 -3.93 -11.51
C SER A 494 -25.94 -3.20 -12.25
N LYS A 495 -27.18 -3.70 -12.20
CA LYS A 495 -28.35 -3.11 -12.85
C LYS A 495 -29.31 -2.37 -11.92
N GLU A 496 -29.36 -2.68 -10.64
CA GLU A 496 -30.30 -2.04 -9.70
C GLU A 496 -29.71 -0.82 -8.97
N VAL A 497 -28.41 -0.80 -8.69
CA VAL A 497 -27.73 0.32 -8.00
C VAL A 497 -27.63 1.57 -8.89
N LEU A 498 -27.79 1.46 -10.23
CA LEU A 498 -27.83 2.60 -11.15
C LEU A 498 -29.18 3.36 -11.17
N ARG A 499 -30.17 2.93 -10.38
CA ARG A 499 -31.50 3.58 -10.31
C ARG A 499 -31.73 4.47 -9.09
N GLU A 500 -30.79 4.47 -8.11
CA GLU A 500 -30.94 5.24 -6.85
C GLU A 500 -29.80 6.26 -6.61
N VAL A 501 -29.17 6.78 -7.65
CA VAL A 501 -28.26 7.94 -7.55
C VAL A 501 -28.72 9.04 -8.48
#